data_7ed42dd7cc63478cfef9859244aafef2
#
_entry.id   7ed42dd7cc63478cfef9859244aafef2
#
_cell.length_a   1.000
_cell.length_b   1.000
_cell.length_c   1.000
_cell.angle_alpha   90.00
_cell.angle_beta   90.00
_cell.angle_gamma   90.00
#
_symmetry.space_group_name_H-M   'P 1'
#
loop_
_entity.id
_entity.type
_entity.pdbx_description
1 polymer ?
#
loop_
_entity_poly.entity_id
_entity_poly.type
_entity_poly.pdbx_seq_one_letter_code
_entity_poly.pdbx_strand_id
1 'polypeptide(L)'
;MATAKRSKAKAAEAAKTARANAYAADRAAAADVVRATKIAKRKAREAKKAAMTDTAKDKEAEEAAKTARLMAEEATKAKEAAEEARRLEDKETEWAQCEEELFASKFRRFWNKFYACRGRGITFHQTTSIPAMRYTFPASRDTPDPMDTLQFKSVKITSIKECLHWPLQVFGIVTARDILDNKRNIIFHRPRNSCQTITEEDPYLALTGPSRAIAVSIDLSYIEVSLKVKGTTKAEDKDLSDLIVTYRSGYCLTGVYPSRLSTLKLEFSHVSFFVEATICIKLTGGSWPIGFQSVFTVGTSTDDVLVKLLDSEHDGLPVDANGVTKLSRRVVSVGLEKFLKVQLMAISINEKQVIESSEATFKPERAGISLINLSLGFCSMEVAVALSCFCDE
;
A
#
# COMPACT_ATOMS: atom_id res chain seq x y z
N MET A 1 -12.98 17.58 -25.09
CA MET A 1 -11.96 16.85 -24.28
C MET A 1 -12.53 16.22 -23.01
N ALA A 2 -13.48 16.82 -22.30
CA ALA A 2 -14.07 16.27 -21.06
C ALA A 2 -14.88 14.97 -21.27
N THR A 3 -15.59 14.82 -22.38
CA THR A 3 -16.40 13.63 -22.72
C THR A 3 -15.55 12.39 -23.00
N ALA A 4 -14.41 12.53 -23.63
CA ALA A 4 -13.48 11.42 -23.91
C ALA A 4 -12.78 10.92 -22.63
N LYS A 5 -12.46 11.79 -21.65
CA LYS A 5 -11.91 11.41 -20.35
C LYS A 5 -12.92 10.65 -19.48
N ARG A 6 -14.20 11.05 -19.52
CA ARG A 6 -15.28 10.38 -18.79
C ARG A 6 -15.59 8.99 -19.35
N SER A 7 -15.46 8.81 -20.67
CA SER A 7 -15.58 7.52 -21.35
C SER A 7 -14.42 6.58 -20.98
N LYS A 8 -13.17 7.05 -20.96
CA LYS A 8 -12.00 6.25 -20.55
C LYS A 8 -12.06 5.82 -19.07
N ALA A 9 -12.51 6.70 -18.16
CA ALA A 9 -12.67 6.36 -16.75
C ALA A 9 -13.77 5.29 -16.53
N LYS A 10 -14.91 5.40 -17.22
CA LYS A 10 -15.95 4.36 -17.19
C LYS A 10 -15.48 3.02 -17.79
N ALA A 11 -14.67 3.06 -18.85
CA ALA A 11 -14.09 1.86 -19.43
C ALA A 11 -13.08 1.18 -18.49
N ALA A 12 -12.25 1.95 -17.78
CA ALA A 12 -11.30 1.41 -16.78
C ALA A 12 -12.02 0.79 -15.57
N GLU A 13 -13.12 1.40 -15.10
CA GLU A 13 -13.94 0.86 -14.01
C GLU A 13 -14.65 -0.43 -14.45
N ALA A 14 -15.22 -0.46 -15.66
CA ALA A 14 -15.82 -1.65 -16.24
C ALA A 14 -14.80 -2.78 -16.44
N ALA A 15 -13.58 -2.48 -16.87
CA ALA A 15 -12.50 -3.45 -17.02
C ALA A 15 -12.08 -4.04 -15.67
N LYS A 16 -12.01 -3.23 -14.60
CA LYS A 16 -11.67 -3.69 -13.24
C LYS A 16 -12.73 -4.63 -12.67
N THR A 17 -14.01 -4.30 -12.86
CA THR A 17 -15.13 -5.15 -12.45
C THR A 17 -15.18 -6.45 -13.27
N ALA A 18 -14.89 -6.37 -14.57
CA ALA A 18 -14.79 -7.54 -15.44
C ALA A 18 -13.62 -8.45 -15.03
N ARG A 19 -12.46 -7.90 -14.63
CA ARG A 19 -11.30 -8.65 -14.10
C ARG A 19 -11.63 -9.42 -12.82
N ALA A 20 -12.29 -8.77 -11.86
CA ALA A 20 -12.69 -9.41 -10.61
C ALA A 20 -13.68 -10.55 -10.85
N ASN A 21 -14.62 -10.34 -11.77
CA ASN A 21 -15.61 -11.35 -12.15
C ASN A 21 -14.98 -12.50 -12.96
N ALA A 22 -14.05 -12.22 -13.86
CA ALA A 22 -13.32 -13.23 -14.62
C ALA A 22 -12.46 -14.12 -13.69
N TYR A 23 -11.73 -13.54 -12.73
CA TYR A 23 -10.96 -14.30 -11.76
C TYR A 23 -11.83 -15.18 -10.85
N ALA A 24 -12.98 -14.68 -10.42
CA ALA A 24 -13.95 -15.48 -9.66
C ALA A 24 -14.56 -16.60 -10.50
N ALA A 25 -14.86 -16.34 -11.77
CA ALA A 25 -15.39 -17.32 -12.71
C ALA A 25 -14.37 -18.42 -13.06
N ASP A 26 -13.09 -18.03 -13.25
CA ASP A 26 -11.99 -18.97 -13.53
C ASP A 26 -11.75 -19.94 -12.36
N ARG A 27 -11.78 -19.42 -11.13
CA ARG A 27 -11.67 -20.24 -9.91
C ARG A 27 -12.88 -21.17 -9.71
N ALA A 28 -14.07 -20.72 -10.04
CA ALA A 28 -15.28 -21.54 -10.00
C ALA A 28 -15.24 -22.63 -11.08
N ALA A 29 -14.88 -22.27 -12.32
CA ALA A 29 -14.76 -23.20 -13.45
C ALA A 29 -13.68 -24.28 -13.17
N ALA A 30 -12.53 -23.91 -12.62
CA ALA A 30 -11.48 -24.87 -12.24
C ALA A 30 -11.96 -25.85 -11.15
N ALA A 31 -12.71 -25.37 -10.15
CA ALA A 31 -13.29 -26.21 -9.11
C ALA A 31 -14.36 -27.17 -9.66
N ASP A 32 -15.17 -26.70 -10.60
CA ASP A 32 -16.22 -27.52 -11.25
C ASP A 32 -15.62 -28.56 -12.19
N VAL A 33 -14.54 -28.25 -12.90
CA VAL A 33 -13.76 -29.22 -13.70
C VAL A 33 -13.20 -30.34 -12.81
N VAL A 34 -12.63 -29.99 -11.66
CA VAL A 34 -12.11 -30.99 -10.70
C VAL A 34 -13.25 -31.85 -10.13
N ARG A 35 -14.40 -31.26 -9.80
CA ARG A 35 -15.59 -31.99 -9.35
C ARG A 35 -16.13 -32.92 -10.44
N ALA A 36 -16.30 -32.42 -11.66
CA ALA A 36 -16.78 -33.18 -12.80
C ALA A 36 -15.85 -34.36 -13.12
N THR A 37 -14.53 -34.15 -13.11
CA THR A 37 -13.53 -35.21 -13.33
C THR A 37 -13.58 -36.28 -12.25
N LYS A 38 -13.81 -35.90 -11.00
CA LYS A 38 -13.93 -36.82 -9.85
C LYS A 38 -15.20 -37.67 -9.94
N ILE A 39 -16.32 -37.04 -10.36
CA ILE A 39 -17.61 -37.70 -10.57
C ILE A 39 -17.54 -38.65 -11.77
N ALA A 40 -16.91 -38.22 -12.88
CA ALA A 40 -16.70 -39.06 -14.06
C ALA A 40 -15.85 -40.30 -13.78
N LYS A 41 -14.73 -40.12 -13.01
CA LYS A 41 -13.90 -41.27 -12.57
C LYS A 41 -14.63 -42.19 -11.64
N ARG A 42 -15.50 -41.68 -10.76
CA ARG A 42 -16.33 -42.53 -9.87
C ARG A 42 -17.35 -43.33 -10.66
N LYS A 43 -18.11 -42.67 -11.56
CA LYS A 43 -19.10 -43.34 -12.46
C LYS A 43 -18.43 -44.38 -13.37
N ALA A 44 -17.26 -44.07 -13.93
CA ALA A 44 -16.48 -45.03 -14.72
C ALA A 44 -16.03 -46.28 -13.95
N ARG A 45 -15.67 -46.09 -12.65
CA ARG A 45 -15.36 -47.24 -11.76
C ARG A 45 -16.59 -48.06 -11.40
N GLU A 46 -17.73 -47.40 -11.15
CA GLU A 46 -19.00 -48.05 -10.84
C GLU A 46 -19.54 -48.79 -12.08
N ALA A 47 -19.43 -48.20 -13.28
CA ALA A 47 -19.77 -48.86 -14.55
C ALA A 47 -18.88 -50.09 -14.84
N LYS A 48 -17.59 -50.02 -14.53
CA LYS A 48 -16.68 -51.17 -14.68
C LYS A 48 -16.99 -52.31 -13.74
N LYS A 49 -17.54 -52.03 -12.54
CA LYS A 49 -17.97 -53.04 -11.56
C LYS A 49 -19.31 -53.70 -11.92
N ALA A 50 -20.17 -52.96 -12.68
CA ALA A 50 -21.47 -53.42 -13.13
C ALA A 50 -21.43 -54.24 -14.44
N ALA A 51 -20.33 -54.16 -15.21
CA ALA A 51 -20.18 -54.77 -16.54
C ALA A 51 -20.04 -56.32 -16.53
N MET A 52 -20.28 -56.96 -15.39
CA MET A 52 -20.23 -58.44 -15.31
C MET A 52 -21.57 -59.15 -15.53
N THR A 53 -22.69 -58.46 -15.84
CA THR A 53 -23.96 -59.10 -16.21
C THR A 53 -24.85 -58.16 -17.07
N ASP A 54 -25.21 -58.64 -18.25
CA ASP A 54 -26.36 -58.33 -19.12
C ASP A 54 -26.40 -57.11 -20.04
N THR A 55 -26.96 -57.30 -21.22
CA THR A 55 -27.12 -56.41 -22.39
C THR A 55 -27.83 -55.05 -22.14
N ALA A 56 -28.51 -54.87 -21.03
CA ALA A 56 -29.08 -53.56 -20.62
C ALA A 56 -28.00 -52.62 -20.07
N LYS A 57 -26.91 -53.18 -19.53
CA LYS A 57 -25.78 -52.45 -18.95
C LYS A 57 -24.80 -51.91 -19.99
N ASP A 58 -24.73 -52.54 -21.16
CA ASP A 58 -23.90 -52.04 -22.27
C ASP A 58 -24.43 -50.73 -22.83
N LYS A 59 -25.74 -50.54 -22.88
CA LYS A 59 -26.36 -49.23 -23.27
C LYS A 59 -26.13 -48.14 -22.28
N GLU A 60 -26.18 -48.43 -20.98
CA GLU A 60 -25.93 -47.46 -19.91
C GLU A 60 -24.45 -47.10 -19.83
N ALA A 61 -23.54 -48.03 -20.13
CA ALA A 61 -22.10 -47.79 -20.25
C ALA A 61 -21.77 -46.93 -21.49
N GLU A 62 -22.48 -47.10 -22.61
CA GLU A 62 -22.30 -46.31 -23.83
C GLU A 62 -22.81 -44.87 -23.66
N GLU A 63 -23.97 -44.68 -23.00
CA GLU A 63 -24.45 -43.33 -22.61
C GLU A 63 -23.55 -42.65 -21.61
N ALA A 64 -23.02 -43.37 -20.62
CA ALA A 64 -22.04 -42.83 -19.65
C ALA A 64 -20.72 -42.44 -20.32
N ALA A 65 -20.24 -43.22 -21.29
CA ALA A 65 -19.07 -42.91 -22.10
C ALA A 65 -19.28 -41.70 -23.02
N LYS A 66 -20.47 -41.55 -23.58
CA LYS A 66 -20.86 -40.40 -24.41
C LYS A 66 -20.93 -39.11 -23.56
N THR A 67 -21.54 -39.21 -22.40
CA THR A 67 -21.60 -38.09 -21.42
C THR A 67 -20.21 -37.68 -20.91
N ALA A 68 -19.34 -38.68 -20.65
CA ALA A 68 -17.96 -38.41 -20.25
C ALA A 68 -17.12 -37.72 -21.36
N ARG A 69 -17.38 -38.07 -22.63
CA ARG A 69 -16.74 -37.40 -23.79
C ARG A 69 -17.23 -35.96 -23.94
N LEU A 70 -18.50 -35.69 -23.81
CA LEU A 70 -19.07 -34.34 -23.87
C LEU A 70 -18.52 -33.45 -22.71
N MET A 71 -18.48 -33.99 -21.52
CA MET A 71 -17.88 -33.28 -20.37
C MET A 71 -16.38 -33.02 -20.53
N ALA A 72 -15.64 -33.94 -21.18
CA ALA A 72 -14.22 -33.74 -21.48
C ALA A 72 -14.00 -32.69 -22.56
N GLU A 73 -14.93 -32.60 -23.54
CA GLU A 73 -14.90 -31.58 -24.61
C GLU A 73 -15.27 -30.19 -24.06
N GLU A 74 -16.24 -30.10 -23.16
CA GLU A 74 -16.59 -28.86 -22.47
C GLU A 74 -15.45 -28.40 -21.56
N ALA A 75 -14.76 -29.32 -20.85
CA ALA A 75 -13.61 -29.02 -20.01
C ALA A 75 -12.40 -28.49 -20.82
N THR A 76 -12.19 -29.03 -22.03
CA THR A 76 -11.13 -28.51 -22.93
C THR A 76 -11.47 -27.13 -23.46
N LYS A 77 -12.71 -26.89 -23.89
CA LYS A 77 -13.17 -25.57 -24.34
C LYS A 77 -13.11 -24.51 -23.23
N ALA A 78 -13.48 -24.89 -22.01
CA ALA A 78 -13.38 -24.00 -20.85
C ALA A 78 -11.92 -23.65 -20.52
N LYS A 79 -11.00 -24.62 -20.67
CA LYS A 79 -9.57 -24.40 -20.47
C LYS A 79 -8.98 -23.48 -21.54
N GLU A 80 -9.34 -23.67 -22.80
CA GLU A 80 -8.90 -22.80 -23.91
C GLU A 80 -9.44 -21.38 -23.75
N ALA A 81 -10.71 -21.22 -23.35
CA ALA A 81 -11.31 -19.91 -23.07
C ALA A 81 -10.64 -19.18 -21.88
N ALA A 82 -10.28 -19.91 -20.83
CA ALA A 82 -9.57 -19.37 -19.68
C ALA A 82 -8.14 -18.94 -20.05
N GLU A 83 -7.47 -19.69 -20.92
CA GLU A 83 -6.12 -19.37 -21.40
C GLU A 83 -6.13 -18.15 -22.35
N GLU A 84 -7.16 -18.03 -23.18
CA GLU A 84 -7.37 -16.86 -24.04
C GLU A 84 -7.72 -15.59 -23.23
N ALA A 85 -8.57 -15.71 -22.22
CA ALA A 85 -8.89 -14.63 -21.29
C ALA A 85 -7.63 -14.13 -20.55
N ARG A 86 -6.77 -15.05 -20.11
CA ARG A 86 -5.50 -14.73 -19.47
C ARG A 86 -4.53 -14.01 -20.41
N ARG A 87 -4.45 -14.44 -21.68
CA ARG A 87 -3.63 -13.76 -22.70
C ARG A 87 -4.12 -12.35 -23.01
N LEU A 88 -5.44 -12.13 -22.97
CA LEU A 88 -6.00 -10.79 -23.14
C LEU A 88 -5.73 -9.91 -21.94
N GLU A 89 -5.82 -10.45 -20.73
CA GLU A 89 -5.48 -9.75 -19.48
C GLU A 89 -4.00 -9.37 -19.41
N ASP A 90 -3.10 -10.27 -19.81
CA ASP A 90 -1.67 -10.01 -19.90
C ASP A 90 -1.37 -8.86 -20.89
N LYS A 91 -2.02 -8.85 -22.06
CA LYS A 91 -1.88 -7.76 -23.04
C LYS A 91 -2.43 -6.43 -22.53
N GLU A 92 -3.59 -6.41 -21.89
CA GLU A 92 -4.14 -5.19 -21.30
C GLU A 92 -3.24 -4.64 -20.18
N THR A 93 -2.63 -5.53 -19.40
CA THR A 93 -1.66 -5.16 -18.36
C THR A 93 -0.39 -4.57 -18.96
N GLU A 94 0.15 -5.14 -20.03
CA GLU A 94 1.29 -4.58 -20.77
C GLU A 94 0.97 -3.19 -21.35
N TRP A 95 -0.22 -2.99 -21.91
CA TRP A 95 -0.66 -1.70 -22.44
C TRP A 95 -0.77 -0.64 -21.34
N ALA A 96 -1.40 -0.98 -20.21
CA ALA A 96 -1.52 -0.09 -19.07
C ALA A 96 -0.14 0.29 -18.50
N GLN A 97 0.77 -0.67 -18.40
CA GLN A 97 2.15 -0.44 -17.98
C GLN A 97 2.88 0.52 -18.93
N CYS A 98 2.71 0.35 -20.23
CA CYS A 98 3.33 1.21 -21.24
C CYS A 98 2.80 2.66 -21.16
N GLU A 99 1.51 2.88 -20.93
CA GLU A 99 0.93 4.21 -20.75
C GLU A 99 1.44 4.90 -19.46
N GLU A 100 1.52 4.17 -18.36
CA GLU A 100 2.01 4.68 -17.07
C GLU A 100 3.50 5.03 -17.12
N GLU A 101 4.33 4.17 -17.71
CA GLU A 101 5.76 4.45 -17.93
C GLU A 101 5.98 5.66 -18.84
N LEU A 102 5.17 5.77 -19.88
CA LEU A 102 5.24 6.90 -20.80
C LEU A 102 4.85 8.20 -20.09
N PHE A 103 3.88 8.17 -19.19
CA PHE A 103 3.49 9.34 -18.40
C PHE A 103 4.57 9.68 -17.37
N ALA A 104 5.13 8.71 -16.65
CA ALA A 104 6.22 8.93 -15.71
C ALA A 104 7.44 9.56 -16.38
N SER A 105 7.83 9.08 -17.57
CA SER A 105 8.95 9.62 -18.34
C SER A 105 8.74 11.09 -18.76
N LYS A 106 7.50 11.50 -18.97
CA LYS A 106 7.11 12.86 -19.37
C LYS A 106 6.71 13.77 -18.22
N PHE A 107 6.50 13.19 -17.03
CA PHE A 107 5.94 13.90 -15.88
C PHE A 107 6.75 15.13 -15.49
N ARG A 108 8.07 15.05 -15.46
CA ARG A 108 8.93 16.20 -15.16
C ARG A 108 8.70 17.37 -16.11
N ARG A 109 8.54 17.11 -17.41
CA ARG A 109 8.24 18.14 -18.42
C ARG A 109 6.85 18.73 -18.21
N PHE A 110 5.87 17.85 -17.95
CA PHE A 110 4.51 18.25 -17.62
C PHE A 110 4.49 19.14 -16.37
N TRP A 111 5.12 18.70 -15.28
CA TRP A 111 5.17 19.41 -14.02
C TRP A 111 5.84 20.78 -14.16
N ASN A 112 6.99 20.86 -14.82
CA ASN A 112 7.68 22.12 -15.08
C ASN A 112 6.80 23.09 -15.86
N LYS A 113 6.07 22.62 -16.86
CA LYS A 113 5.18 23.45 -17.67
C LYS A 113 4.03 24.06 -16.86
N PHE A 114 3.46 23.27 -15.94
CA PHE A 114 2.25 23.67 -15.21
C PHE A 114 2.53 24.38 -13.88
N TYR A 115 3.59 24.02 -13.20
CA TYR A 115 3.87 24.51 -11.85
C TYR A 115 5.09 25.42 -11.75
N ALA A 116 6.21 25.08 -12.40
CA ALA A 116 7.41 25.92 -12.34
C ALA A 116 7.26 27.24 -13.14
N CYS A 117 6.62 27.20 -14.32
CA CYS A 117 6.47 28.37 -15.20
C CYS A 117 5.46 29.41 -14.71
N ARG A 118 4.67 29.13 -13.65
CA ARG A 118 3.67 30.07 -13.11
C ARG A 118 4.25 31.09 -12.13
N GLY A 119 5.55 31.37 -12.18
CA GLY A 119 6.18 32.45 -11.42
C GLY A 119 6.44 32.15 -9.93
N ARG A 120 6.20 30.93 -9.47
CA ARG A 120 6.42 30.55 -8.06
C ARG A 120 7.87 30.19 -7.72
N GLY A 121 8.80 30.21 -8.69
CA GLY A 121 10.21 29.89 -8.47
C GLY A 121 10.51 28.47 -7.92
N ILE A 122 9.53 27.54 -8.01
CA ILE A 122 9.67 26.19 -7.51
C ILE A 122 10.40 25.29 -8.52
N THR A 123 11.27 24.41 -8.03
CA THR A 123 11.97 23.43 -8.86
C THR A 123 11.41 22.04 -8.68
N PHE A 124 11.53 21.18 -9.69
CA PHE A 124 10.99 19.82 -9.68
C PHE A 124 11.48 18.97 -8.50
N HIS A 125 12.72 19.16 -8.06
CA HIS A 125 13.31 18.37 -6.97
C HIS A 125 13.09 18.95 -5.57
N GLN A 126 12.46 20.11 -5.49
CA GLN A 126 12.24 20.79 -4.23
C GLN A 126 11.27 20.04 -3.35
N THR A 127 11.63 19.88 -2.08
CA THR A 127 10.74 19.32 -1.05
C THR A 127 9.86 20.39 -0.43
N THR A 128 8.73 19.99 0.13
CA THR A 128 7.86 20.90 0.87
C THR A 128 8.60 21.57 2.01
N SER A 129 8.37 22.86 2.19
CA SER A 129 8.86 23.64 3.33
C SER A 129 7.76 23.91 4.36
N ILE A 130 6.53 23.50 4.07
CA ILE A 130 5.41 23.58 5.01
C ILE A 130 5.67 22.60 6.16
N PRO A 131 5.79 23.07 7.40
CA PRO A 131 6.02 22.20 8.54
C PRO A 131 4.74 21.50 8.97
N ALA A 132 4.88 20.35 9.65
CA ALA A 132 3.82 19.83 10.50
C ALA A 132 3.54 20.78 11.68
N MET A 133 2.40 20.60 12.35
CA MET A 133 2.01 21.38 13.54
C MET A 133 1.78 22.88 13.28
N ARG A 134 1.56 23.27 12.04
CA ARG A 134 1.45 24.69 11.64
C ARG A 134 0.36 25.46 12.40
N TYR A 135 -0.76 24.80 12.68
CA TYR A 135 -1.91 25.39 13.38
C TYR A 135 -2.18 24.72 14.73
N THR A 136 -1.19 24.10 15.35
CA THR A 136 -1.31 23.51 16.69
C THR A 136 -1.55 24.59 17.75
N PHE A 137 -1.01 25.79 17.55
CA PHE A 137 -1.23 26.96 18.41
C PHE A 137 -1.72 28.13 17.53
N PRO A 138 -3.01 28.13 17.16
CA PRO A 138 -3.53 29.20 16.30
C PRO A 138 -3.49 30.55 17.03
N ALA A 139 -3.01 31.58 16.34
CA ALA A 139 -2.91 32.94 16.87
C ALA A 139 -4.26 33.64 16.99
N SER A 140 -5.30 33.13 16.33
CA SER A 140 -6.68 33.62 16.37
C SER A 140 -7.65 32.48 16.68
N ARG A 141 -8.93 32.84 16.99
CA ARG A 141 -10.00 31.86 17.19
C ARG A 141 -10.41 31.12 15.90
N ASP A 142 -9.92 31.57 14.74
CA ASP A 142 -10.22 30.99 13.44
C ASP A 142 -9.23 29.85 13.17
N THR A 143 -9.54 28.69 13.72
CA THR A 143 -8.89 27.44 13.28
C THR A 143 -9.38 27.11 11.88
N PRO A 144 -8.49 26.73 10.96
CA PRO A 144 -8.88 26.33 9.61
C PRO A 144 -9.92 25.22 9.63
N ASP A 145 -10.78 25.18 8.61
CA ASP A 145 -11.71 24.07 8.44
C ASP A 145 -10.93 22.79 8.07
N PRO A 146 -11.41 21.63 8.57
CA PRO A 146 -10.79 20.36 8.23
C PRO A 146 -10.93 20.06 6.74
N MET A 147 -9.83 19.64 6.13
CA MET A 147 -9.78 19.18 4.73
C MET A 147 -9.87 17.65 4.64
N ASP A 148 -9.80 17.13 3.43
CA ASP A 148 -9.55 15.72 3.16
C ASP A 148 -8.05 15.46 3.00
N THR A 149 -7.61 14.26 3.38
CA THR A 149 -6.19 13.86 3.31
C THR A 149 -6.01 12.44 2.84
N LEU A 150 -4.80 12.15 2.37
CA LEU A 150 -4.33 10.83 2.03
C LEU A 150 -3.41 10.30 3.14
N GLN A 151 -3.85 9.26 3.86
CA GLN A 151 -3.01 8.57 4.82
C GLN A 151 -2.30 7.40 4.14
N PHE A 152 -0.99 7.52 3.96
CA PHE A 152 -0.16 6.41 3.48
C PHE A 152 0.02 5.36 4.58
N LYS A 153 -0.28 4.09 4.25
CA LYS A 153 -0.12 2.93 5.15
C LYS A 153 1.16 2.18 4.82
N SER A 154 1.26 1.64 3.61
CA SER A 154 2.41 0.84 3.19
C SER A 154 2.74 1.00 1.70
N VAL A 155 3.98 0.65 1.35
CA VAL A 155 4.43 0.43 -0.03
C VAL A 155 5.10 -0.93 -0.06
N LYS A 156 4.57 -1.84 -0.86
CA LYS A 156 5.02 -3.23 -0.96
C LYS A 156 5.43 -3.56 -2.39
N ILE A 157 6.56 -4.25 -2.56
CA ILE A 157 6.93 -4.88 -3.82
C ILE A 157 6.24 -6.25 -3.86
N THR A 158 5.26 -6.43 -4.75
CA THR A 158 4.46 -7.66 -4.83
C THR A 158 5.05 -8.69 -5.79
N SER A 159 5.79 -8.24 -6.78
CA SER A 159 6.51 -9.10 -7.71
C SER A 159 7.70 -8.39 -8.33
N ILE A 160 8.64 -9.17 -8.82
CA ILE A 160 9.82 -8.70 -9.58
C ILE A 160 9.93 -9.50 -10.88
N LYS A 161 10.51 -8.90 -11.94
CA LYS A 161 10.76 -9.58 -13.20
C LYS A 161 11.95 -10.53 -13.09
N GLU A 162 12.00 -11.55 -13.94
CA GLU A 162 12.98 -12.65 -13.92
C GLU A 162 14.46 -12.22 -13.96
N CYS A 163 14.74 -10.99 -14.39
CA CYS A 163 16.12 -10.44 -14.41
C CYS A 163 16.58 -9.91 -13.04
N LEU A 164 15.76 -10.03 -12.00
CA LEU A 164 16.05 -9.67 -10.62
C LEU A 164 15.88 -10.88 -9.71
N HIS A 165 16.63 -10.92 -8.62
CA HIS A 165 16.56 -11.97 -7.61
C HIS A 165 16.58 -11.37 -6.21
N TRP A 166 15.82 -11.95 -5.30
CA TRP A 166 15.86 -11.58 -3.88
C TRP A 166 17.18 -12.04 -3.21
N PRO A 167 17.71 -11.31 -2.23
CA PRO A 167 17.26 -10.02 -1.72
C PRO A 167 17.63 -8.85 -2.63
N LEU A 168 16.82 -7.77 -2.62
CA LEU A 168 17.07 -6.55 -3.37
C LEU A 168 17.63 -5.44 -2.47
N GLN A 169 18.61 -4.71 -2.97
CA GLN A 169 19.07 -3.48 -2.34
C GLN A 169 18.40 -2.28 -3.01
N VAL A 170 17.32 -1.77 -2.40
CA VAL A 170 16.45 -0.75 -2.98
C VAL A 170 16.81 0.64 -2.48
N PHE A 171 16.91 1.60 -3.38
CA PHE A 171 17.08 3.01 -3.10
C PHE A 171 16.23 3.87 -4.03
N GLY A 172 16.06 5.14 -3.70
CA GLY A 172 15.24 6.08 -4.46
C GLY A 172 14.24 6.81 -3.60
N ILE A 173 13.12 7.21 -4.19
CA ILE A 173 12.10 8.05 -3.55
C ILE A 173 10.69 7.56 -3.82
N VAL A 174 9.81 7.74 -2.83
CA VAL A 174 8.35 7.81 -2.98
C VAL A 174 7.90 9.13 -2.37
N THR A 175 7.16 9.93 -3.10
CA THR A 175 6.72 11.25 -2.64
C THR A 175 5.28 11.52 -3.04
N ALA A 176 4.58 12.35 -2.25
CA ALA A 176 3.33 12.96 -2.66
C ALA A 176 3.58 14.43 -3.05
N ARG A 177 2.86 14.90 -4.07
CA ARG A 177 2.77 16.30 -4.46
C ARG A 177 1.31 16.70 -4.40
N ASP A 178 0.96 17.49 -3.43
CA ASP A 178 -0.40 17.95 -3.22
C ASP A 178 -0.56 19.43 -3.58
N ILE A 179 -1.78 19.91 -3.44
CA ILE A 179 -2.19 21.26 -3.86
C ILE A 179 -1.56 22.38 -3.03
N LEU A 180 -1.09 22.10 -1.80
CA LEU A 180 -0.61 23.14 -0.88
C LEU A 180 0.62 23.87 -1.44
N ASP A 181 1.58 23.13 -1.99
CA ASP A 181 2.77 23.76 -2.59
C ASP A 181 3.31 23.07 -3.84
N ASN A 182 2.70 21.96 -4.26
CA ASN A 182 3.11 21.10 -5.40
C ASN A 182 4.56 20.57 -5.31
N LYS A 183 5.20 20.70 -4.16
CA LYS A 183 6.54 20.20 -3.90
C LYS A 183 6.49 18.76 -3.40
N ARG A 184 7.64 18.13 -3.29
CA ARG A 184 7.77 16.75 -2.79
C ARG A 184 7.55 16.69 -1.28
N ASN A 185 6.49 16.06 -0.83
CA ASN A 185 6.32 15.58 0.54
C ASN A 185 6.83 14.13 0.58
N ILE A 186 7.99 13.93 1.18
CA ILE A 186 8.73 12.66 1.14
C ILE A 186 8.00 11.62 1.99
N ILE A 187 7.71 10.46 1.39
CA ILE A 187 7.12 9.29 2.05
C ILE A 187 8.20 8.23 2.31
N PHE A 188 9.06 7.99 1.32
CA PHE A 188 10.23 7.14 1.41
C PHE A 188 11.41 7.80 0.71
N HIS A 189 12.57 7.77 1.32
CA HIS A 189 13.80 8.21 0.70
C HIS A 189 14.99 7.42 1.24
N ARG A 190 15.70 6.74 0.36
CA ARG A 190 16.97 6.09 0.66
C ARG A 190 17.98 6.46 -0.41
N PRO A 191 19.12 7.06 -0.06
CA PRO A 191 20.20 7.26 -1.02
C PRO A 191 20.89 5.93 -1.34
N ARG A 192 21.56 5.86 -2.48
CA ARG A 192 22.26 4.65 -2.95
C ARG A 192 23.22 4.05 -1.90
N ASN A 193 23.86 4.89 -1.10
CA ASN A 193 24.83 4.44 -0.07
C ASN A 193 24.15 3.87 1.18
N SER A 194 22.87 4.12 1.37
CA SER A 194 22.05 3.67 2.50
C SER A 194 20.78 2.99 2.00
N CYS A 195 20.91 2.16 0.96
CA CYS A 195 19.80 1.40 0.40
C CYS A 195 19.18 0.48 1.46
N GLN A 196 17.89 0.18 1.31
CA GLN A 196 17.22 -0.81 2.14
C GLN A 196 17.37 -2.17 1.48
N THR A 197 17.73 -3.19 2.26
CA THR A 197 17.65 -4.58 1.83
C THR A 197 16.22 -5.05 2.01
N ILE A 198 15.62 -5.58 0.93
CA ILE A 198 14.26 -6.07 0.89
C ILE A 198 14.31 -7.54 0.49
N THR A 199 13.57 -8.39 1.22
CA THR A 199 13.48 -9.82 0.95
C THR A 199 12.09 -10.20 0.47
N GLU A 200 11.92 -11.43 0.04
CA GLU A 200 10.60 -11.94 -0.34
C GLU A 200 9.66 -12.06 0.86
N GLU A 201 10.21 -12.35 2.05
CA GLU A 201 9.47 -12.46 3.32
C GLU A 201 9.08 -11.09 3.86
N ASP A 202 9.94 -10.07 3.68
CA ASP A 202 9.66 -8.67 4.05
C ASP A 202 9.84 -7.73 2.86
N PRO A 203 8.83 -7.67 1.98
CA PRO A 203 8.88 -6.88 0.74
C PRO A 203 8.41 -5.43 0.92
N TYR A 204 8.39 -4.90 2.13
CA TYR A 204 7.90 -3.56 2.45
C TYR A 204 9.00 -2.51 2.49
N LEU A 205 8.70 -1.33 1.94
CA LEU A 205 9.57 -0.16 2.13
C LEU A 205 9.41 0.40 3.55
N ALA A 206 10.54 0.68 4.20
CA ALA A 206 10.60 1.36 5.49
C ALA A 206 10.29 2.86 5.31
N LEU A 207 9.02 3.22 5.41
CA LEU A 207 8.55 4.58 5.19
C LEU A 207 9.04 5.53 6.28
N THR A 208 9.49 6.74 5.89
CA THR A 208 10.02 7.76 6.81
C THR A 208 9.16 9.02 6.89
N GLY A 209 8.15 9.13 6.05
CA GLY A 209 7.23 10.27 6.01
C GLY A 209 5.77 9.84 5.95
N PRO A 210 4.90 10.80 5.69
CA PRO A 210 5.14 12.15 5.20
C PRO A 210 5.69 13.10 6.29
N SER A 211 6.25 14.25 5.88
CA SER A 211 6.73 15.28 6.80
C SER A 211 5.60 16.14 7.39
N ARG A 212 4.48 16.24 6.68
CA ARG A 212 3.19 16.80 7.06
C ARG A 212 2.07 15.99 6.42
N ALA A 213 0.83 16.16 6.85
CA ALA A 213 -0.31 15.54 6.19
C ALA A 213 -0.36 15.88 4.68
N ILE A 214 -0.89 14.95 3.89
CA ILE A 214 -1.00 15.07 2.43
C ILE A 214 -2.40 15.53 2.11
N ALA A 215 -2.56 16.78 1.66
CA ALA A 215 -3.86 17.36 1.34
C ALA A 215 -4.47 16.71 0.09
N VAL A 216 -5.78 16.50 0.12
CA VAL A 216 -6.57 16.02 -1.01
C VAL A 216 -7.67 17.01 -1.32
N SER A 217 -7.81 17.35 -2.60
CA SER A 217 -8.88 18.20 -3.10
C SER A 217 -9.47 17.63 -4.39
N ILE A 218 -10.35 18.40 -5.03
CA ILE A 218 -10.88 18.09 -6.36
C ILE A 218 -9.81 18.21 -7.46
N ASP A 219 -8.74 18.98 -7.20
CA ASP A 219 -7.62 19.12 -8.11
C ASP A 219 -6.70 17.89 -8.05
N LEU A 220 -5.98 17.66 -9.16
CA LEU A 220 -5.08 16.53 -9.27
C LEU A 220 -3.83 16.73 -8.42
N SER A 221 -3.56 15.75 -7.59
CA SER A 221 -2.31 15.55 -6.87
C SER A 221 -1.61 14.27 -7.37
N TYR A 222 -0.33 14.12 -7.05
CA TYR A 222 0.49 13.07 -7.64
C TYR A 222 1.29 12.31 -6.58
N ILE A 223 1.32 11.00 -6.70
CA ILE A 223 2.29 10.15 -6.01
C ILE A 223 3.38 9.83 -7.03
N GLU A 224 4.59 10.31 -6.78
CA GLU A 224 5.77 10.06 -7.60
C GLU A 224 6.60 8.94 -6.97
N VAL A 225 6.85 7.88 -7.73
CA VAL A 225 7.72 6.77 -7.36
C VAL A 225 8.89 6.72 -8.32
N SER A 226 10.10 6.70 -7.80
CA SER A 226 11.33 6.47 -8.58
C SER A 226 12.27 5.63 -7.73
N LEU A 227 12.22 4.31 -7.94
CA LEU A 227 12.98 3.31 -7.19
C LEU A 227 13.97 2.60 -8.10
N LYS A 228 15.12 2.27 -7.54
CA LYS A 228 16.19 1.53 -8.22
C LYS A 228 16.70 0.39 -7.35
N VAL A 229 17.22 -0.64 -8.01
CA VAL A 229 18.03 -1.69 -7.40
C VAL A 229 19.48 -1.35 -7.60
N LYS A 230 20.25 -1.38 -6.52
CA LYS A 230 21.68 -1.10 -6.52
C LYS A 230 22.45 -2.25 -7.18
N GLY A 231 23.21 -1.92 -8.20
CA GLY A 231 24.22 -2.80 -8.79
C GLY A 231 25.58 -2.68 -8.12
N THR A 232 26.55 -3.45 -8.56
CA THR A 232 27.94 -3.36 -8.07
C THR A 232 28.52 -1.99 -8.38
N THR A 233 28.28 -1.48 -9.58
CA THR A 233 28.62 -0.12 -10.01
C THR A 233 27.36 0.70 -10.23
N LYS A 234 27.49 2.04 -10.36
CA LYS A 234 26.35 2.92 -10.68
C LYS A 234 25.75 2.64 -12.06
N ALA A 235 26.56 2.17 -13.00
CA ALA A 235 26.11 1.84 -14.36
C ALA A 235 25.25 0.57 -14.40
N GLU A 236 25.37 -0.28 -13.39
CA GLU A 236 24.60 -1.52 -13.25
C GLU A 236 23.33 -1.35 -12.43
N ASP A 237 23.09 -0.13 -11.87
CA ASP A 237 21.84 0.15 -11.18
C ASP A 237 20.66 -0.02 -12.14
N LYS A 238 19.63 -0.75 -11.71
CA LYS A 238 18.44 -1.01 -12.53
C LYS A 238 17.26 -0.19 -12.03
N ASP A 239 16.48 0.37 -12.96
CA ASP A 239 15.21 1.03 -12.62
C ASP A 239 14.20 -0.03 -12.19
N LEU A 240 13.86 -0.06 -10.91
CA LEU A 240 12.92 -1.01 -10.31
C LEU A 240 11.47 -0.61 -10.61
N SER A 241 11.14 0.64 -10.30
CA SER A 241 9.82 1.24 -10.54
C SER A 241 9.96 2.72 -10.86
N ASP A 242 9.17 3.20 -11.81
CA ASP A 242 9.06 4.60 -12.20
C ASP A 242 7.58 4.89 -12.52
N LEU A 243 6.85 5.46 -11.56
CA LEU A 243 5.40 5.61 -11.59
C LEU A 243 4.97 7.03 -11.21
N ILE A 244 3.90 7.48 -11.82
CA ILE A 244 3.14 8.67 -11.39
C ILE A 244 1.68 8.26 -11.24
N VAL A 245 1.23 8.15 -9.99
CA VAL A 245 -0.15 7.85 -9.66
C VAL A 245 -0.88 9.16 -9.36
N THR A 246 -1.97 9.42 -10.05
CA THR A 246 -2.83 10.58 -9.81
C THR A 246 -3.89 10.26 -8.77
N TYR A 247 -4.18 11.21 -7.88
CA TYR A 247 -5.26 11.11 -6.92
C TYR A 247 -5.98 12.45 -6.75
N ARG A 248 -7.23 12.38 -6.28
CA ARG A 248 -8.07 13.53 -5.91
C ARG A 248 -9.23 13.06 -5.04
N SER A 249 -9.94 13.99 -4.40
CA SER A 249 -11.13 13.67 -3.60
C SER A 249 -12.16 12.87 -4.42
N GLY A 250 -12.71 11.82 -3.81
CA GLY A 250 -13.60 10.87 -4.45
C GLY A 250 -12.95 9.82 -5.35
N TYR A 251 -11.62 9.87 -5.57
CA TYR A 251 -10.87 8.97 -6.45
C TYR A 251 -9.54 8.50 -5.85
N CYS A 252 -9.43 8.43 -4.54
CA CYS A 252 -8.24 7.90 -3.86
C CYS A 252 -8.31 6.37 -3.85
N LEU A 253 -7.46 5.72 -4.63
CA LEU A 253 -7.46 4.27 -4.80
C LEU A 253 -6.16 3.66 -4.28
N THR A 254 -6.29 2.77 -3.31
CA THR A 254 -5.26 1.74 -3.08
C THR A 254 -5.17 0.86 -4.32
N GLY A 255 -3.99 0.62 -4.83
CA GLY A 255 -3.82 -0.11 -6.08
C GLY A 255 -2.54 -0.89 -6.20
N VAL A 256 -2.54 -1.77 -7.19
CA VAL A 256 -1.37 -2.53 -7.63
C VAL A 256 -0.92 -1.94 -8.96
N TYR A 257 0.33 -1.54 -9.04
CA TYR A 257 0.89 -0.80 -10.16
C TYR A 257 2.12 -1.54 -10.72
N PRO A 258 1.99 -2.22 -11.86
CA PRO A 258 3.15 -2.77 -12.57
C PRO A 258 3.99 -1.63 -13.16
N SER A 259 5.31 -1.72 -13.05
CA SER A 259 6.24 -0.74 -13.59
C SER A 259 7.63 -1.33 -13.76
N ARG A 260 8.35 -0.95 -14.81
CA ARG A 260 9.74 -1.33 -15.06
C ARG A 260 10.04 -2.80 -14.76
N LEU A 261 10.66 -3.08 -13.61
CA LEU A 261 11.13 -4.41 -13.20
C LEU A 261 10.38 -4.96 -11.97
N SER A 262 9.33 -4.29 -11.52
CA SER A 262 8.53 -4.74 -10.36
C SER A 262 7.06 -4.36 -10.49
N THR A 263 6.26 -4.94 -9.62
CA THR A 263 4.89 -4.51 -9.36
C THR A 263 4.81 -4.00 -7.92
N LEU A 264 4.30 -2.78 -7.74
CA LEU A 264 4.11 -2.17 -6.43
C LEU A 264 2.65 -2.22 -6.00
N LYS A 265 2.41 -2.54 -4.74
CA LYS A 265 1.14 -2.27 -4.06
C LYS A 265 1.32 -1.02 -3.20
N LEU A 266 0.54 0.01 -3.51
CA LEU A 266 0.44 1.24 -2.71
C LEU A 266 -0.81 1.15 -1.86
N GLU A 267 -0.67 1.14 -0.53
CA GLU A 267 -1.78 1.15 0.41
C GLU A 267 -1.91 2.51 1.06
N PHE A 268 -3.03 3.15 0.84
CA PHE A 268 -3.40 4.40 1.47
C PHE A 268 -4.92 4.48 1.68
N SER A 269 -5.35 5.31 2.60
CA SER A 269 -6.76 5.60 2.85
C SER A 269 -7.04 7.09 2.73
N HIS A 270 -8.22 7.41 2.21
CA HIS A 270 -8.78 8.74 2.23
C HIS A 270 -9.39 9.01 3.62
N VAL A 271 -9.00 10.10 4.25
CA VAL A 271 -9.53 10.53 5.55
C VAL A 271 -10.19 11.88 5.34
N SER A 272 -11.52 11.92 5.46
CA SER A 272 -12.30 13.15 5.37
C SER A 272 -12.39 13.86 6.71
N PHE A 273 -12.53 15.19 6.68
CA PHE A 273 -12.61 16.03 7.88
C PHE A 273 -11.52 15.70 8.90
N PHE A 274 -10.27 15.69 8.42
CA PHE A 274 -9.12 15.27 9.20
C PHE A 274 -8.49 16.39 10.02
N VAL A 275 -7.72 15.97 11.00
CA VAL A 275 -6.69 16.75 11.67
C VAL A 275 -5.36 16.02 11.55
N GLU A 276 -4.29 16.78 11.33
CA GLU A 276 -2.93 16.25 11.37
C GLU A 276 -2.55 15.97 12.82
N ALA A 277 -2.08 14.76 13.10
CA ALA A 277 -1.53 14.37 14.38
C ALA A 277 -0.02 14.14 14.25
N THR A 278 0.75 14.94 14.94
CA THR A 278 2.22 14.76 15.05
C THR A 278 2.53 14.11 16.39
N ILE A 279 3.13 12.93 16.34
CA ILE A 279 3.38 12.08 17.50
C ILE A 279 4.83 12.23 17.94
N CYS A 280 5.03 12.42 19.24
CA CYS A 280 6.32 12.40 19.93
C CYS A 280 6.21 11.43 21.10
N ILE A 281 7.20 10.56 21.26
CA ILE A 281 7.25 9.58 22.35
C ILE A 281 8.57 9.78 23.09
N LYS A 282 8.47 9.96 24.41
CA LYS A 282 9.63 10.23 25.26
C LYS A 282 9.71 9.21 26.39
N LEU A 283 10.87 8.60 26.57
CA LEU A 283 11.19 7.78 27.74
C LEU A 283 11.35 8.70 28.95
N THR A 284 10.51 8.54 29.96
CA THR A 284 10.47 9.39 31.16
C THR A 284 11.01 8.70 32.40
N GLY A 285 11.10 7.37 32.39
CA GLY A 285 11.63 6.60 33.52
C GLY A 285 11.94 5.15 33.12
N GLY A 286 12.83 4.51 33.89
CA GLY A 286 13.25 3.16 33.59
C GLY A 286 14.21 3.07 32.40
N SER A 287 14.31 1.88 31.82
CA SER A 287 15.15 1.64 30.63
C SER A 287 14.54 0.55 29.76
N TRP A 288 14.76 0.66 28.45
CA TRP A 288 14.35 -0.40 27.52
C TRP A 288 15.28 -1.61 27.70
N PRO A 289 14.75 -2.82 27.91
CA PRO A 289 15.57 -4.00 28.18
C PRO A 289 16.29 -4.49 26.91
N ILE A 290 17.47 -5.08 27.12
CA ILE A 290 18.23 -5.75 26.07
C ILE A 290 17.50 -7.01 25.64
N GLY A 291 17.53 -7.35 24.34
CA GLY A 291 16.86 -8.52 23.77
C GLY A 291 15.41 -8.27 23.35
N PHE A 292 14.95 -6.98 23.41
CA PHE A 292 13.60 -6.61 23.01
C PHE A 292 13.62 -5.57 21.89
N GLN A 293 12.93 -5.90 20.80
CA GLN A 293 12.61 -5.00 19.71
C GLN A 293 11.49 -4.04 20.15
N SER A 294 11.60 -2.77 19.76
CA SER A 294 10.54 -1.78 19.96
C SER A 294 9.71 -1.62 18.70
N VAL A 295 8.41 -1.89 18.79
CA VAL A 295 7.45 -1.71 17.68
C VAL A 295 6.34 -0.77 18.14
N PHE A 296 6.26 0.41 17.52
CA PHE A 296 5.25 1.41 17.83
C PHE A 296 4.37 1.63 16.62
N THR A 297 3.07 1.62 16.86
CA THR A 297 2.08 1.75 15.80
C THR A 297 1.03 2.78 16.18
N VAL A 298 0.32 3.30 15.17
CA VAL A 298 -0.81 4.19 15.34
C VAL A 298 -1.90 3.87 14.33
N GLY A 299 -3.15 4.06 14.76
CA GLY A 299 -4.33 3.86 13.91
C GLY A 299 -5.57 4.43 14.55
N THR A 300 -6.69 4.23 13.91
CA THR A 300 -8.01 4.52 14.49
C THR A 300 -8.70 3.21 14.87
N SER A 301 -9.77 3.29 15.64
CA SER A 301 -10.55 2.12 16.06
C SER A 301 -11.19 1.33 14.89
N THR A 302 -11.19 1.90 13.68
CA THR A 302 -11.80 1.31 12.47
C THR A 302 -10.76 0.92 11.42
N ASP A 303 -9.46 1.08 11.69
CA ASP A 303 -8.40 0.74 10.73
C ASP A 303 -8.00 -0.72 10.87
N ASP A 304 -8.09 -1.47 9.78
CA ASP A 304 -7.59 -2.85 9.71
C ASP A 304 -6.05 -2.91 9.63
N VAL A 305 -5.41 -1.82 9.15
CA VAL A 305 -3.95 -1.72 9.00
C VAL A 305 -3.43 -0.51 9.77
N LEU A 306 -2.62 -0.77 10.78
CA LEU A 306 -1.97 0.25 11.58
C LEU A 306 -0.78 0.87 10.85
N VAL A 307 -0.56 2.17 11.08
CA VAL A 307 0.63 2.88 10.60
C VAL A 307 1.79 2.61 11.56
N LYS A 308 2.87 2.04 11.04
CA LYS A 308 4.08 1.80 11.81
C LYS A 308 4.82 3.13 12.02
N LEU A 309 5.02 3.52 13.28
CA LEU A 309 5.80 4.72 13.66
C LEU A 309 7.27 4.38 13.87
N LEU A 310 7.52 3.22 14.45
CA LEU A 310 8.84 2.67 14.73
C LEU A 310 8.80 1.15 14.63
N ASP A 311 9.85 0.61 14.06
CA ASP A 311 10.21 -0.79 14.14
C ASP A 311 11.73 -0.83 14.25
N SER A 312 12.25 -1.18 15.42
CA SER A 312 13.69 -1.09 15.65
C SER A 312 14.50 -2.18 14.95
N GLU A 313 13.86 -3.15 14.27
CA GLU A 313 14.48 -4.32 13.59
C GLU A 313 15.62 -5.00 14.41
N HIS A 314 16.28 -4.24 15.26
CA HIS A 314 17.40 -4.60 16.12
C HIS A 314 17.04 -4.36 17.59
N ASP A 315 17.89 -4.83 18.48
CA ASP A 315 17.75 -4.68 19.92
C ASP A 315 17.70 -3.20 20.35
N GLY A 316 16.71 -2.90 21.19
CA GLY A 316 16.65 -1.64 21.92
C GLY A 316 15.59 -0.64 21.44
N LEU A 317 15.62 0.51 22.07
CA LEU A 317 14.82 1.68 21.78
C LEU A 317 15.72 2.84 21.33
N PRO A 318 15.61 3.32 20.09
CA PRO A 318 16.42 4.43 19.62
C PRO A 318 15.95 5.75 20.24
N VAL A 319 16.63 6.25 21.25
CA VAL A 319 16.35 7.54 21.89
C VAL A 319 17.51 8.54 21.68
N ASP A 320 17.20 9.82 21.76
CA ASP A 320 18.20 10.89 21.80
C ASP A 320 18.66 11.18 23.23
N ALA A 321 19.55 12.16 23.39
CA ALA A 321 20.09 12.58 24.69
C ALA A 321 19.00 13.10 25.67
N ASN A 322 17.84 13.50 25.17
CA ASN A 322 16.71 13.99 25.98
C ASN A 322 15.68 12.89 26.28
N GLY A 323 15.94 11.64 25.87
CA GLY A 323 15.03 10.52 26.00
C GLY A 323 13.93 10.48 24.93
N VAL A 324 13.98 11.34 23.90
CA VAL A 324 12.98 11.35 22.83
C VAL A 324 13.26 10.21 21.85
N THR A 325 12.25 9.40 21.59
CA THR A 325 12.33 8.28 20.67
C THR A 325 12.45 8.77 19.22
N LYS A 326 13.42 8.23 18.49
CA LYS A 326 13.63 8.52 17.07
C LYS A 326 12.65 7.71 16.21
N LEU A 327 11.43 8.21 16.09
CA LEU A 327 10.40 7.58 15.24
C LEU A 327 10.78 7.66 13.76
N SER A 328 10.57 6.59 13.02
CA SER A 328 10.72 6.56 11.56
C SER A 328 9.66 7.44 10.89
N ARG A 329 8.44 7.41 11.41
CA ARG A 329 7.31 8.25 10.99
C ARG A 329 6.68 8.87 12.23
N ARG A 330 6.22 10.10 12.11
CA ARG A 330 5.59 10.81 13.23
C ARG A 330 4.30 11.53 12.87
N VAL A 331 4.00 11.70 11.59
CA VAL A 331 2.80 12.42 11.12
C VAL A 331 1.80 11.43 10.58
N VAL A 332 0.58 11.52 11.09
CA VAL A 332 -0.58 10.76 10.64
C VAL A 332 -1.81 11.65 10.53
N SER A 333 -2.78 11.20 9.78
CA SER A 333 -4.08 11.88 9.63
C SER A 333 -5.14 11.12 10.40
N VAL A 334 -5.95 11.81 11.16
CA VAL A 334 -7.07 11.24 11.92
C VAL A 334 -8.34 12.06 11.69
N GLY A 335 -9.48 11.41 11.47
CA GLY A 335 -10.77 12.07 11.38
C GLY A 335 -11.20 12.60 12.75
N LEU A 336 -11.77 13.79 12.82
CA LEU A 336 -12.20 14.43 14.07
C LEU A 336 -13.21 13.61 14.89
N GLU A 337 -13.96 12.72 14.23
CA GLU A 337 -14.94 11.86 14.88
C GLU A 337 -14.38 10.50 15.32
N LYS A 338 -13.07 10.23 15.03
CA LYS A 338 -12.43 8.96 15.32
C LYS A 338 -11.42 9.11 16.44
N PHE A 339 -11.28 8.09 17.29
CA PHE A 339 -10.22 8.06 18.29
C PHE A 339 -8.91 7.62 17.65
N LEU A 340 -7.83 8.32 18.00
CA LEU A 340 -6.45 7.95 17.64
C LEU A 340 -5.88 7.06 18.73
N LYS A 341 -5.41 5.87 18.35
CA LYS A 341 -4.79 4.90 19.23
C LYS A 341 -3.31 4.80 18.91
N VAL A 342 -2.46 5.02 19.91
CA VAL A 342 -1.02 4.81 19.82
C VAL A 342 -0.66 3.61 20.67
N GLN A 343 -0.08 2.59 20.06
CA GLN A 343 0.29 1.34 20.70
C GLN A 343 1.81 1.20 20.73
N LEU A 344 2.33 0.89 21.90
CA LEU A 344 3.73 0.61 22.16
C LEU A 344 3.87 -0.88 22.50
N MET A 345 4.77 -1.59 21.81
CA MET A 345 5.00 -3.02 22.01
C MET A 345 6.49 -3.30 22.18
N ALA A 346 6.80 -4.15 23.13
CA ALA A 346 8.11 -4.78 23.28
C ALA A 346 8.01 -6.25 22.83
N ILE A 347 8.78 -6.61 21.83
CA ILE A 347 8.78 -7.93 21.23
C ILE A 347 10.08 -8.63 21.51
N SER A 348 10.05 -9.86 22.08
CA SER A 348 11.25 -10.68 22.27
C SER A 348 11.87 -11.01 20.90
N ILE A 349 13.16 -10.68 20.74
CA ILE A 349 13.90 -10.99 19.50
C ILE A 349 14.02 -12.49 19.29
N ASN A 350 14.20 -13.26 20.38
CA ASN A 350 14.38 -14.70 20.31
C ASN A 350 13.07 -15.44 20.06
N GLU A 351 12.01 -15.07 20.79
CA GLU A 351 10.75 -15.79 20.78
C GLU A 351 9.76 -15.26 19.74
N LYS A 352 10.02 -14.06 19.20
CA LYS A 352 9.12 -13.36 18.27
C LYS A 352 7.71 -13.10 18.86
N GLN A 353 7.62 -12.99 20.19
CA GLN A 353 6.36 -12.77 20.91
C GLN A 353 6.34 -11.39 21.55
N VAL A 354 5.15 -10.80 21.62
CA VAL A 354 4.92 -9.56 22.38
C VAL A 354 5.00 -9.91 23.87
N ILE A 355 5.94 -9.30 24.56
CA ILE A 355 6.16 -9.51 26.00
C ILE A 355 5.39 -8.48 26.81
N GLU A 356 5.43 -7.22 26.37
CA GLU A 356 4.73 -6.10 27.00
C GLU A 356 4.09 -5.22 25.93
N SER A 357 2.92 -4.70 26.22
CA SER A 357 2.26 -3.71 25.37
C SER A 357 1.48 -2.70 26.19
N SER A 358 1.42 -1.47 25.71
CA SER A 358 0.62 -0.41 26.31
C SER A 358 0.01 0.45 25.21
N GLU A 359 -1.20 0.96 25.44
CA GLU A 359 -1.98 1.72 24.47
C GLU A 359 -2.47 3.06 25.06
N ALA A 360 -2.32 4.12 24.29
CA ALA A 360 -2.91 5.42 24.57
C ALA A 360 -3.99 5.74 23.54
N THR A 361 -5.15 6.21 24.00
CA THR A 361 -6.26 6.63 23.15
C THR A 361 -6.48 8.13 23.30
N PHE A 362 -6.42 8.85 22.17
CA PHE A 362 -6.58 10.30 22.10
C PHE A 362 -7.89 10.64 21.36
N LYS A 363 -8.61 11.61 21.88
CA LYS A 363 -9.72 12.23 21.17
C LYS A 363 -9.16 13.38 20.33
N PRO A 364 -9.30 13.35 18.99
CA PRO A 364 -8.83 14.45 18.16
C PRO A 364 -9.59 15.74 18.44
N GLU A 365 -8.84 16.84 18.47
CA GLU A 365 -9.33 18.21 18.49
C GLU A 365 -8.76 18.97 17.31
N ARG A 366 -9.32 20.12 16.94
CA ARG A 366 -8.87 20.89 15.77
C ARG A 366 -7.43 21.42 15.93
N ALA A 367 -7.00 21.66 17.16
CA ALA A 367 -5.67 22.17 17.48
C ALA A 367 -5.31 21.82 18.92
N GLY A 368 -4.04 21.89 19.29
CA GLY A 368 -3.57 21.69 20.65
C GLY A 368 -2.62 20.50 20.79
N ILE A 369 -2.23 20.22 22.03
CA ILE A 369 -1.38 19.08 22.38
C ILE A 369 -2.06 18.28 23.48
N SER A 370 -2.16 16.97 23.26
CA SER A 370 -2.61 16.00 24.27
C SER A 370 -1.45 15.13 24.71
N LEU A 371 -1.37 14.87 26.02
CA LEU A 371 -0.32 14.08 26.65
C LEU A 371 -0.93 12.91 27.41
N ILE A 372 -0.35 11.72 27.24
CA ILE A 372 -0.71 10.52 28.00
C ILE A 372 0.58 9.81 28.43
N ASN A 373 0.67 9.48 29.72
CA ASN A 373 1.77 8.66 30.23
C ASN A 373 1.38 7.18 30.15
N LEU A 374 2.26 6.38 29.59
CA LEU A 374 2.15 4.93 29.48
C LEU A 374 3.20 4.26 30.33
N SER A 375 2.86 3.12 30.92
CA SER A 375 3.79 2.23 31.60
C SER A 375 3.87 0.90 30.87
N LEU A 376 5.09 0.50 30.58
CA LEU A 376 5.50 -0.86 30.29
C LEU A 376 6.24 -1.35 31.52
N GLY A 377 6.10 -2.57 31.96
CA GLY A 377 6.61 -3.06 33.26
C GLY A 377 8.05 -2.66 33.62
N PHE A 378 8.87 -2.33 32.64
CA PHE A 378 10.28 -1.95 32.77
C PHE A 378 10.57 -0.45 32.53
N CYS A 379 9.64 0.30 31.92
CA CYS A 379 9.84 1.73 31.66
C CYS A 379 8.53 2.51 31.64
N SER A 380 8.64 3.83 31.78
CA SER A 380 7.54 4.79 31.63
C SER A 380 7.82 5.67 30.41
N MET A 381 6.79 5.94 29.64
CA MET A 381 6.87 6.74 28.41
C MET A 381 5.76 7.79 28.39
N GLU A 382 6.08 8.99 27.97
CA GLU A 382 5.12 10.04 27.66
C GLU A 382 4.84 10.04 26.16
N VAL A 383 3.57 9.92 25.77
CA VAL A 383 3.09 10.05 24.40
C VAL A 383 2.44 11.41 24.25
N ALA A 384 3.04 12.27 23.43
CA ALA A 384 2.52 13.58 23.07
C ALA A 384 1.95 13.52 21.65
N VAL A 385 0.73 14.02 21.47
CA VAL A 385 0.07 14.16 20.17
C VAL A 385 -0.25 15.64 19.95
N ALA A 386 0.45 16.27 19.03
CA ALA A 386 0.17 17.63 18.61
C ALA A 386 -0.81 17.59 17.43
N LEU A 387 -1.94 18.24 17.59
CA LEU A 387 -3.06 18.28 16.62
C LEU A 387 -3.05 19.61 15.88
N SER A 388 -3.29 19.56 14.56
CA SER A 388 -3.27 20.74 13.69
C SER A 388 -4.25 20.55 12.54
N CYS A 389 -5.27 21.39 12.41
CA CYS A 389 -6.04 21.48 11.19
C CYS A 389 -5.19 22.09 10.07
N PHE A 390 -5.55 21.78 8.83
CA PHE A 390 -4.95 22.31 7.61
C PHE A 390 -5.98 23.14 6.85
N CYS A 391 -5.55 24.25 6.23
CA CYS A 391 -6.34 24.95 5.23
C CYS A 391 -5.50 25.25 3.98
N ASP A 392 -6.17 25.47 2.86
CA ASP A 392 -5.63 26.20 1.73
C ASP A 392 -5.56 27.69 2.11
N GLU A 393 -4.42 28.31 1.86
CA GLU A 393 -4.25 29.77 1.90
C GLU A 393 -4.79 30.44 0.65
#